data_63cce79484fae61566013c695815710d
#
_entry.id   63cce79484fae61566013c695815710d
#
_cell.length_a   1.000
_cell.length_b   1.000
_cell.length_c   1.000
_cell.angle_alpha   90.00
_cell.angle_beta   90.00
_cell.angle_gamma   90.00
#
_symmetry.space_group_name_H-M   'P 1'
#
loop_
_entity.id
_entity.type
_entity.pdbx_description
1 polymer ?
#
loop_
_entity_poly.entity_id
_entity_poly.type
_entity_poly.pdbx_seq_one_letter_code
_entity_poly.pdbx_strand_id
1 'polypeptide(L)'
;NDLSIMALESDADDMDAFMALDFKGEGTVKDVLTAKIAKIGENMNIRRYKKLATDGVVYHGYVHSNGKIAVLVGLKTDASAEDTETVGKDVAMQVASMSPKFVTEDEVDQEWLAHETEIAKQQLLNEGKPEAMLDRIIPGKIKAILKEVCLVDQKFVKNSDQTVAQYVAEAGKAMGKDIAVVEMVRFEVGEGIEKKEEDFAAEVAAQMAGK
;
A
#
# COMPACT_ATOMS: atom_id res chain seq x y z
N ASN A 1 17.75 3.74 -3.05
CA ASN A 1 17.88 5.16 -2.60
C ASN A 1 18.05 6.12 -3.78
N ASP A 2 18.97 5.86 -4.76
CA ASP A 2 19.24 6.80 -5.85
C ASP A 2 17.98 7.13 -6.67
N LEU A 3 17.20 6.12 -7.07
CA LEU A 3 15.97 6.34 -7.82
C LEU A 3 14.92 7.14 -7.03
N SER A 4 14.85 6.96 -5.71
CA SER A 4 13.91 7.72 -4.86
C SER A 4 14.31 9.19 -4.77
N ILE A 5 15.63 9.48 -4.69
CA ILE A 5 16.15 10.85 -4.71
C ILE A 5 15.87 11.48 -6.08
N MET A 6 16.17 10.78 -7.17
CA MET A 6 15.87 11.25 -8.52
C MET A 6 14.37 11.54 -8.72
N ALA A 7 13.50 10.66 -8.24
CA ALA A 7 12.05 10.89 -8.30
C ALA A 7 11.64 12.15 -7.51
N LEU A 8 12.26 12.39 -6.34
CA LEU A 8 11.97 13.57 -5.52
C LEU A 8 12.43 14.87 -6.19
N GLU A 9 13.61 14.87 -6.80
CA GLU A 9 14.27 16.05 -7.38
C GLU A 9 13.83 16.34 -8.83
N SER A 10 13.26 15.34 -9.54
CA SER A 10 12.85 15.50 -10.95
C SER A 10 11.45 16.11 -11.06
N ASP A 11 11.20 16.70 -12.23
CA ASP A 11 9.88 17.14 -12.69
C ASP A 11 9.19 16.10 -13.59
N ALA A 12 9.68 14.85 -13.58
CA ALA A 12 9.05 13.78 -14.33
C ALA A 12 7.63 13.52 -13.78
N ASP A 13 6.65 13.55 -14.65
CA ASP A 13 5.23 13.42 -14.33
C ASP A 13 4.68 12.01 -14.63
N ASP A 14 5.43 11.23 -15.42
CA ASP A 14 5.11 9.83 -15.71
C ASP A 14 6.36 8.92 -15.71
N MET A 15 6.12 7.63 -15.89
CA MET A 15 7.20 6.63 -15.89
C MET A 15 8.10 6.72 -17.11
N ASP A 16 7.59 7.12 -18.27
CA ASP A 16 8.41 7.23 -19.50
C ASP A 16 9.40 8.40 -19.36
N ALA A 17 8.94 9.55 -18.86
CA ALA A 17 9.78 10.68 -18.53
C ALA A 17 10.82 10.31 -17.46
N PHE A 18 10.43 9.60 -16.40
CA PHE A 18 11.34 9.16 -15.36
C PHE A 18 12.42 8.20 -15.88
N MET A 19 12.06 7.25 -16.73
CA MET A 19 12.99 6.29 -17.33
C MET A 19 13.98 6.93 -18.31
N ALA A 20 13.65 8.11 -18.84
CA ALA A 20 14.52 8.89 -19.74
C ALA A 20 15.48 9.83 -18.99
N LEU A 21 15.35 10.01 -17.67
CA LEU A 21 16.28 10.84 -16.89
C LEU A 21 17.70 10.31 -16.93
N ASP A 22 18.68 11.22 -16.93
CA ASP A 22 20.08 10.85 -16.80
C ASP A 22 20.38 10.24 -15.42
N PHE A 23 20.97 9.06 -15.40
CA PHE A 23 21.37 8.39 -14.17
C PHE A 23 22.86 8.68 -13.88
N LYS A 24 23.14 9.81 -13.28
CA LYS A 24 24.48 10.19 -12.78
C LYS A 24 25.58 10.17 -13.86
N GLY A 25 25.21 10.44 -15.12
CA GLY A 25 26.17 10.43 -16.25
C GLY A 25 26.47 9.03 -16.79
N GLU A 26 25.79 7.98 -16.34
CA GLU A 26 25.98 6.59 -16.80
C GLU A 26 24.99 6.19 -17.93
N GLY A 27 24.22 7.15 -18.44
CA GLY A 27 23.14 6.95 -19.39
C GLY A 27 21.78 7.18 -18.74
N THR A 28 20.71 6.78 -19.43
CA THR A 28 19.36 6.93 -18.87
C THR A 28 19.07 5.89 -17.77
N VAL A 29 18.07 6.16 -16.93
CA VAL A 29 17.57 5.17 -15.93
C VAL A 29 17.26 3.85 -16.63
N LYS A 30 16.69 3.89 -17.84
CA LYS A 30 16.38 2.71 -18.66
C LYS A 30 17.64 1.95 -19.08
N ASP A 31 18.69 2.66 -19.51
CA ASP A 31 19.94 2.05 -19.94
C ASP A 31 20.64 1.35 -18.78
N VAL A 32 20.72 2.03 -17.63
CA VAL A 32 21.33 1.48 -16.42
C VAL A 32 20.53 0.28 -15.88
N LEU A 33 19.21 0.33 -15.93
CA LEU A 33 18.36 -0.81 -15.55
C LEU A 33 18.64 -2.01 -16.47
N THR A 34 18.68 -1.79 -17.79
CA THR A 34 18.97 -2.84 -18.79
C THR A 34 20.35 -3.47 -18.55
N ALA A 35 21.37 -2.66 -18.29
CA ALA A 35 22.69 -3.15 -17.96
C ALA A 35 22.73 -3.98 -16.67
N LYS A 36 21.95 -3.57 -15.65
CA LYS A 36 21.82 -4.34 -14.40
C LYS A 36 21.11 -5.67 -14.60
N ILE A 37 20.04 -5.71 -15.40
CA ILE A 37 19.35 -6.95 -15.78
C ILE A 37 20.32 -7.93 -16.46
N ALA A 38 21.08 -7.44 -17.45
CA ALA A 38 22.07 -8.25 -18.16
C ALA A 38 23.17 -8.79 -17.22
N LYS A 39 23.60 -8.00 -16.23
CA LYS A 39 24.67 -8.38 -15.29
C LYS A 39 24.19 -9.37 -14.21
N ILE A 40 22.98 -9.19 -13.70
CA ILE A 40 22.44 -9.97 -12.58
C ILE A 40 21.75 -11.24 -13.09
N GLY A 41 21.19 -11.21 -14.31
CA GLY A 41 20.41 -12.30 -14.90
C GLY A 41 18.98 -12.39 -14.40
N GLU A 42 18.49 -11.37 -13.68
CA GLU A 42 17.11 -11.31 -13.16
C GLU A 42 16.31 -10.25 -13.92
N ASN A 43 15.08 -10.56 -14.27
CA ASN A 43 14.17 -9.60 -14.89
C ASN A 43 13.66 -8.61 -13.83
N MET A 44 14.14 -7.37 -13.89
CA MET A 44 13.78 -6.29 -12.98
C MET A 44 12.96 -5.21 -13.70
N ASN A 45 12.03 -4.59 -12.99
CA ASN A 45 11.25 -3.48 -13.52
C ASN A 45 11.05 -2.40 -12.44
N ILE A 46 11.15 -1.12 -12.83
CA ILE A 46 10.70 0.02 -12.05
C ILE A 46 9.24 0.26 -12.45
N ARG A 47 8.31 -0.22 -11.63
CA ARG A 47 6.89 -0.23 -11.98
C ARG A 47 6.25 1.13 -11.84
N ARG A 48 6.55 1.85 -10.77
CA ARG A 48 5.98 3.14 -10.43
C ARG A 48 6.81 3.86 -9.38
N TYR A 49 6.60 5.15 -9.28
CA TYR A 49 7.00 5.97 -8.14
C TYR A 49 5.84 6.85 -7.71
N LYS A 50 5.91 7.41 -6.52
CA LYS A 50 4.95 8.39 -6.01
C LYS A 50 5.71 9.46 -5.26
N LYS A 51 5.48 10.73 -5.63
CA LYS A 51 5.98 11.91 -4.92
C LYS A 51 4.83 12.49 -4.10
N LEU A 52 5.07 12.69 -2.82
CA LEU A 52 4.12 13.33 -1.90
C LEU A 52 4.73 14.64 -1.39
N ALA A 53 3.99 15.72 -1.46
CA ALA A 53 4.44 17.06 -1.05
C ALA A 53 3.23 17.95 -0.72
N THR A 54 2.39 17.53 0.21
CA THR A 54 1.20 18.28 0.63
C THR A 54 1.55 19.24 1.75
N ASP A 55 1.14 20.50 1.64
CA ASP A 55 1.41 21.53 2.63
C ASP A 55 0.79 21.19 3.99
N GLY A 56 1.57 21.37 5.05
CA GLY A 56 1.15 21.07 6.42
C GLY A 56 1.06 19.57 6.73
N VAL A 57 1.70 18.74 5.91
CA VAL A 57 1.80 17.29 6.11
C VAL A 57 3.24 16.90 6.41
N VAL A 58 3.42 16.17 7.50
CA VAL A 58 4.70 15.57 7.90
C VAL A 58 4.73 14.10 7.48
N TYR A 59 5.78 13.69 6.77
CA TYR A 59 5.88 12.33 6.22
C TYR A 59 6.82 11.45 7.03
N HIS A 60 6.38 10.21 7.29
CA HIS A 60 7.17 9.19 7.96
C HIS A 60 7.23 7.91 7.12
N GLY A 61 8.46 7.42 6.94
CA GLY A 61 8.73 6.21 6.16
C GLY A 61 8.99 4.99 7.03
N TYR A 62 8.61 3.82 6.53
CA TYR A 62 8.91 2.53 7.12
C TYR A 62 9.22 1.49 6.03
N VAL A 63 10.30 0.73 6.24
CA VAL A 63 10.70 -0.36 5.34
C VAL A 63 10.63 -1.67 6.11
N HIS A 64 9.89 -2.63 5.60
CA HIS A 64 9.61 -3.92 6.23
C HIS A 64 10.18 -5.09 5.40
N SER A 65 10.43 -6.23 6.08
CA SER A 65 10.81 -7.49 5.44
C SER A 65 12.01 -7.40 4.48
N ASN A 66 13.13 -6.87 4.96
CA ASN A 66 14.37 -6.74 4.18
C ASN A 66 14.20 -5.92 2.88
N GLY A 67 13.37 -4.90 2.93
CA GLY A 67 13.14 -4.00 1.79
C GLY A 67 12.05 -4.44 0.83
N LYS A 68 11.29 -5.49 1.16
CA LYS A 68 10.20 -5.97 0.28
C LYS A 68 8.96 -5.08 0.31
N ILE A 69 8.69 -4.43 1.45
CA ILE A 69 7.57 -3.52 1.61
C ILE A 69 8.11 -2.17 2.06
N ALA A 70 7.77 -1.12 1.33
CA ALA A 70 8.05 0.26 1.68
C ALA A 70 6.74 1.03 1.86
N VAL A 71 6.66 1.77 2.96
CA VAL A 71 5.48 2.57 3.31
C VAL A 71 5.91 4.00 3.58
N LEU A 72 5.08 4.93 3.13
CA LEU A 72 5.14 6.34 3.50
C LEU A 72 3.75 6.74 4.00
N VAL A 73 3.67 7.37 5.17
CA VAL A 73 2.43 7.95 5.70
C VAL A 73 2.58 9.44 5.89
N GLY A 74 1.53 10.19 5.58
CA GLY A 74 1.42 11.62 5.78
C GLY A 74 0.53 11.94 6.98
N LEU A 75 1.06 12.69 7.93
CA LEU A 75 0.36 13.20 9.10
C LEU A 75 0.12 14.69 8.93
N LYS A 76 -1.15 15.11 8.88
CA LYS A 76 -1.52 16.51 8.92
C LYS A 76 -1.41 17.00 10.35
N THR A 77 -0.49 17.95 10.59
CA THR A 77 -0.20 18.47 11.93
C THR A 77 0.69 19.70 11.85
N ASP A 78 0.71 20.49 12.92
CA ASP A 78 1.68 21.57 13.15
C ASP A 78 2.84 21.13 14.09
N ALA A 79 2.88 19.85 14.47
CA ALA A 79 4.00 19.28 15.21
C ALA A 79 5.21 19.04 14.29
N SER A 80 6.40 18.98 14.87
CA SER A 80 7.62 18.68 14.11
C SER A 80 7.68 17.21 13.66
N ALA A 81 8.53 16.92 12.67
CA ALA A 81 8.79 15.55 12.25
C ALA A 81 9.41 14.70 13.37
N GLU A 82 10.22 15.31 14.24
CA GLU A 82 10.84 14.64 15.39
C GLU A 82 9.78 14.25 16.43
N ASP A 83 8.87 15.17 16.78
CA ASP A 83 7.81 14.90 17.75
C ASP A 83 6.86 13.79 17.29
N THR A 84 6.58 13.73 15.97
CA THR A 84 5.64 12.76 15.38
C THR A 84 6.31 11.47 14.89
N GLU A 85 7.62 11.30 15.07
CA GLU A 85 8.36 10.15 14.56
C GLU A 85 7.77 8.82 15.02
N THR A 86 7.48 8.68 16.31
CA THR A 86 6.94 7.43 16.87
C THR A 86 5.56 7.13 16.29
N VAL A 87 4.64 8.07 16.31
CA VAL A 87 3.28 7.85 15.83
C VAL A 87 3.28 7.59 14.31
N GLY A 88 4.10 8.32 13.56
CA GLY A 88 4.22 8.11 12.12
C GLY A 88 4.77 6.74 11.75
N LYS A 89 5.84 6.30 12.42
CA LYS A 89 6.39 4.93 12.23
C LYS A 89 5.41 3.84 12.62
N ASP A 90 4.67 4.03 13.70
CA ASP A 90 3.68 3.06 14.16
C ASP A 90 2.52 2.91 13.16
N VAL A 91 2.03 4.03 12.61
CA VAL A 91 1.01 4.03 11.56
C VAL A 91 1.57 3.42 10.27
N ALA A 92 2.81 3.73 9.88
CA ALA A 92 3.44 3.12 8.72
C ALA A 92 3.63 1.59 8.87
N MET A 93 3.91 1.13 10.09
CA MET A 93 3.98 -0.30 10.40
C MET A 93 2.59 -0.97 10.30
N GLN A 94 1.53 -0.29 10.75
CA GLN A 94 0.14 -0.72 10.55
C GLN A 94 -0.16 -0.91 9.05
N VAL A 95 0.16 0.08 8.22
CA VAL A 95 -0.04 0.03 6.77
C VAL A 95 0.74 -1.14 6.14
N ALA A 96 1.99 -1.35 6.56
CA ALA A 96 2.80 -2.47 6.08
C ALA A 96 2.16 -3.83 6.39
N SER A 97 1.61 -3.98 7.61
CA SER A 97 1.07 -5.24 8.12
C SER A 97 -0.33 -5.54 7.63
N MET A 98 -1.21 -4.53 7.59
CA MET A 98 -2.65 -4.72 7.34
C MET A 98 -3.07 -4.37 5.92
N SER A 99 -2.17 -3.74 5.13
CA SER A 99 -2.41 -3.40 3.72
C SER A 99 -3.74 -2.69 3.45
N PRO A 100 -4.09 -1.61 4.18
CA PRO A 100 -5.32 -0.86 3.94
C PRO A 100 -5.35 -0.32 2.51
N LYS A 101 -6.55 -0.15 1.96
CA LYS A 101 -6.76 0.41 0.62
C LYS A 101 -6.96 1.92 0.64
N PHE A 102 -7.61 2.42 1.68
CA PHE A 102 -7.99 3.82 1.87
C PHE A 102 -7.50 4.32 3.22
N VAL A 103 -7.28 5.63 3.35
CA VAL A 103 -7.00 6.21 4.66
C VAL A 103 -8.28 6.29 5.48
N THR A 104 -9.37 6.82 4.89
CA THR A 104 -10.68 7.02 5.51
C THR A 104 -11.81 6.46 4.65
N GLU A 105 -13.01 6.32 5.22
CA GLU A 105 -14.22 5.94 4.47
C GLU A 105 -14.59 6.97 3.39
N ASP A 106 -14.22 8.24 3.55
CA ASP A 106 -14.52 9.32 2.60
C ASP A 106 -13.75 9.17 1.26
N GLU A 107 -12.66 8.41 1.26
CA GLU A 107 -11.86 8.13 0.05
C GLU A 107 -12.43 6.97 -0.77
N VAL A 108 -13.39 6.24 -0.23
CA VAL A 108 -13.97 5.07 -0.89
C VAL A 108 -14.86 5.49 -2.04
N ASP A 109 -14.47 5.15 -3.27
CA ASP A 109 -15.29 5.45 -4.42
C ASP A 109 -16.55 4.58 -4.50
N GLN A 110 -17.61 5.12 -5.14
CA GLN A 110 -18.90 4.47 -5.22
C GLN A 110 -18.87 3.20 -6.10
N GLU A 111 -18.01 3.15 -7.09
CA GLU A 111 -17.87 1.99 -7.97
C GLU A 111 -17.26 0.81 -7.21
N TRP A 112 -16.19 1.07 -6.46
CA TRP A 112 -15.59 0.05 -5.59
C TRP A 112 -16.61 -0.45 -4.55
N LEU A 113 -17.35 0.46 -3.90
CA LEU A 113 -18.35 0.11 -2.89
C LEU A 113 -19.49 -0.74 -3.49
N ALA A 114 -19.95 -0.39 -4.69
CA ALA A 114 -20.96 -1.15 -5.41
C ALA A 114 -20.47 -2.56 -5.77
N HIS A 115 -19.21 -2.68 -6.22
CA HIS A 115 -18.59 -3.96 -6.53
C HIS A 115 -18.48 -4.87 -5.29
N GLU A 116 -17.99 -4.35 -4.15
CA GLU A 116 -17.90 -5.10 -2.91
C GLU A 116 -19.30 -5.50 -2.38
N THR A 117 -20.30 -4.63 -2.59
CA THR A 117 -21.69 -4.92 -2.24
C THR A 117 -22.23 -6.11 -3.04
N GLU A 118 -21.97 -6.15 -4.35
CA GLU A 118 -22.40 -7.26 -5.20
C GLU A 118 -21.67 -8.56 -4.82
N ILE A 119 -20.36 -8.51 -4.54
CA ILE A 119 -19.62 -9.68 -4.05
C ILE A 119 -20.23 -10.19 -2.74
N ALA A 120 -20.50 -9.29 -1.80
CA ALA A 120 -21.10 -9.64 -0.52
C ALA A 120 -22.48 -10.29 -0.69
N LYS A 121 -23.28 -9.78 -1.63
CA LYS A 121 -24.60 -10.33 -1.99
C LYS A 121 -24.47 -11.76 -2.54
N GLN A 122 -23.59 -11.97 -3.50
CA GLN A 122 -23.36 -13.29 -4.09
C GLN A 122 -22.86 -14.32 -3.06
N GLN A 123 -21.95 -13.91 -2.18
CA GLN A 123 -21.48 -14.77 -1.09
C GLN A 123 -22.62 -15.20 -0.17
N LEU A 124 -23.49 -14.27 0.25
CA LEU A 124 -24.62 -14.57 1.13
C LEU A 124 -25.64 -15.52 0.46
N LEU A 125 -25.89 -15.34 -0.84
CA LEU A 125 -26.76 -16.24 -1.60
C LEU A 125 -26.15 -17.66 -1.68
N ASN A 126 -24.84 -17.76 -1.93
CA ASN A 126 -24.11 -19.04 -1.96
C ASN A 126 -24.10 -19.72 -0.57
N GLU A 127 -24.12 -18.95 0.51
CA GLU A 127 -24.29 -19.44 1.89
C GLU A 127 -25.74 -19.88 2.21
N GLY A 128 -26.66 -19.77 1.25
CA GLY A 128 -28.06 -20.16 1.40
C GLY A 128 -28.92 -19.16 2.18
N LYS A 129 -28.49 -17.90 2.29
CA LYS A 129 -29.30 -16.87 2.93
C LYS A 129 -30.48 -16.50 2.03
N PRO A 130 -31.71 -16.40 2.55
CA PRO A 130 -32.88 -15.96 1.79
C PRO A 130 -32.69 -14.55 1.23
N GLU A 131 -33.06 -14.33 -0.02
CA GLU A 131 -32.94 -13.04 -0.69
C GLU A 131 -33.60 -11.90 0.10
N ALA A 132 -34.77 -12.15 0.70
CA ALA A 132 -35.48 -11.18 1.54
C ALA A 132 -34.71 -10.72 2.80
N MET A 133 -33.62 -11.39 3.18
CA MET A 133 -32.78 -11.00 4.33
C MET A 133 -31.55 -10.18 3.93
N LEU A 134 -31.22 -10.12 2.63
CA LEU A 134 -29.99 -9.52 2.15
C LEU A 134 -29.91 -8.03 2.48
N ASP A 135 -31.00 -7.28 2.27
CA ASP A 135 -31.07 -5.84 2.56
C ASP A 135 -30.77 -5.50 4.03
N ARG A 136 -31.01 -6.45 4.93
CA ARG A 136 -30.71 -6.30 6.35
C ARG A 136 -29.28 -6.68 6.70
N ILE A 137 -28.69 -7.67 6.00
CA ILE A 137 -27.37 -8.23 6.32
C ILE A 137 -26.26 -7.46 5.64
N ILE A 138 -26.43 -7.08 4.35
CA ILE A 138 -25.42 -6.43 3.53
C ILE A 138 -24.83 -5.18 4.17
N PRO A 139 -25.61 -4.23 4.73
CA PRO A 139 -25.05 -3.02 5.35
C PRO A 139 -24.07 -3.34 6.48
N GLY A 140 -24.35 -4.34 7.29
CA GLY A 140 -23.47 -4.79 8.37
C GLY A 140 -22.16 -5.42 7.83
N LYS A 141 -22.26 -6.19 6.74
CA LYS A 141 -21.10 -6.81 6.06
C LYS A 141 -20.22 -5.76 5.41
N ILE A 142 -20.80 -4.79 4.71
CA ILE A 142 -20.07 -3.65 4.11
C ILE A 142 -19.36 -2.83 5.19
N LYS A 143 -20.06 -2.53 6.31
CA LYS A 143 -19.42 -1.82 7.42
C LYS A 143 -18.23 -2.60 8.01
N ALA A 144 -18.28 -3.92 8.05
CA ALA A 144 -17.15 -4.75 8.47
C ALA A 144 -15.98 -4.67 7.47
N ILE A 145 -16.29 -4.72 6.16
CA ILE A 145 -15.28 -4.57 5.09
C ILE A 145 -14.60 -3.20 5.17
N LEU A 146 -15.37 -2.11 5.32
CA LEU A 146 -14.81 -0.75 5.43
C LEU A 146 -13.85 -0.64 6.61
N LYS A 147 -14.15 -1.24 7.76
CA LYS A 147 -13.25 -1.29 8.92
C LYS A 147 -11.95 -2.05 8.68
N GLU A 148 -11.93 -2.95 7.70
CA GLU A 148 -10.72 -3.70 7.35
C GLU A 148 -9.88 -2.95 6.31
N VAL A 149 -10.51 -2.22 5.38
CA VAL A 149 -9.82 -1.57 4.27
C VAL A 149 -9.48 -0.10 4.53
N CYS A 150 -10.15 0.58 5.48
CA CYS A 150 -9.86 1.96 5.86
C CYS A 150 -8.88 1.99 7.03
N LEU A 151 -7.71 2.57 6.82
CA LEU A 151 -6.60 2.60 7.78
C LEU A 151 -7.02 3.08 9.17
N VAL A 152 -7.73 4.20 9.23
CA VAL A 152 -8.09 4.84 10.51
C VAL A 152 -9.06 4.02 11.35
N ASP A 153 -9.85 3.15 10.71
CA ASP A 153 -10.86 2.29 11.35
C ASP A 153 -10.34 0.91 11.71
N GLN A 154 -9.17 0.53 11.19
CA GLN A 154 -8.53 -0.73 11.53
C GLN A 154 -8.19 -0.80 13.02
N LYS A 155 -8.26 -1.99 13.58
CA LYS A 155 -7.70 -2.26 14.89
C LYS A 155 -6.19 -2.08 14.87
N PHE A 156 -5.65 -1.33 15.83
CA PHE A 156 -4.22 -1.03 15.87
C PHE A 156 -3.41 -2.28 16.22
N VAL A 157 -2.43 -2.62 15.40
CA VAL A 157 -1.65 -3.88 15.53
C VAL A 157 -0.89 -3.99 16.85
N LYS A 158 -0.49 -2.87 17.46
CA LYS A 158 0.21 -2.86 18.76
C LYS A 158 -0.75 -2.90 19.95
N ASN A 159 -2.01 -2.53 19.75
CA ASN A 159 -3.05 -2.54 20.77
C ASN A 159 -4.43 -2.68 20.12
N SER A 160 -4.97 -3.89 20.08
CA SER A 160 -6.24 -4.22 19.44
C SER A 160 -7.49 -3.66 20.16
N ASP A 161 -7.33 -3.06 21.35
CA ASP A 161 -8.43 -2.44 22.07
C ASP A 161 -8.82 -1.07 21.51
N GLN A 162 -7.97 -0.50 20.66
CA GLN A 162 -8.21 0.78 20.01
C GLN A 162 -8.06 0.70 18.49
N THR A 163 -8.63 1.67 17.79
CA THR A 163 -8.40 1.85 16.35
C THR A 163 -7.15 2.72 16.11
N VAL A 164 -6.68 2.73 14.86
CA VAL A 164 -5.60 3.64 14.43
C VAL A 164 -5.98 5.10 14.70
N ALA A 165 -7.23 5.49 14.39
CA ALA A 165 -7.72 6.84 14.68
C ALA A 165 -7.62 7.20 16.17
N GLN A 166 -8.02 6.29 17.05
CA GLN A 166 -7.94 6.49 18.50
C GLN A 166 -6.49 6.63 18.96
N TYR A 167 -5.60 5.78 18.47
CA TYR A 167 -4.16 5.84 18.77
C TYR A 167 -3.55 7.19 18.35
N VAL A 168 -3.82 7.64 17.12
CA VAL A 168 -3.31 8.91 16.59
C VAL A 168 -3.86 10.10 17.38
N ALA A 169 -5.16 10.08 17.73
CA ALA A 169 -5.78 11.14 18.53
C ALA A 169 -5.20 11.21 19.96
N GLU A 170 -4.93 10.06 20.59
CA GLU A 170 -4.28 10.00 21.91
C GLU A 170 -2.85 10.54 21.86
N ALA A 171 -2.08 10.20 20.82
CA ALA A 171 -0.74 10.74 20.61
C ALA A 171 -0.76 12.24 20.42
N GLY A 172 -1.67 12.76 19.60
CA GLY A 172 -1.86 14.21 19.42
C GLY A 172 -2.21 14.91 20.73
N LYS A 173 -3.16 14.37 21.48
CA LYS A 173 -3.56 14.91 22.78
C LYS A 173 -2.37 14.95 23.77
N ALA A 174 -1.54 13.91 23.80
CA ALA A 174 -0.36 13.86 24.65
C ALA A 174 0.67 14.96 24.31
N MET A 175 0.77 15.34 23.04
CA MET A 175 1.64 16.41 22.53
C MET A 175 0.99 17.80 22.57
N GLY A 176 -0.31 17.91 22.89
CA GLY A 176 -1.06 19.15 22.80
C GLY A 176 -1.21 19.65 21.35
N LYS A 177 -1.25 18.75 20.38
CA LYS A 177 -1.33 19.01 18.94
C LYS A 177 -2.45 18.21 18.29
N ASP A 178 -3.02 18.74 17.21
CA ASP A 178 -3.90 17.95 16.37
C ASP A 178 -3.08 17.14 15.36
N ILE A 179 -3.38 15.86 15.26
CA ILE A 179 -2.73 14.96 14.31
C ILE A 179 -3.82 14.14 13.60
N ALA A 180 -3.76 14.10 12.28
CA ALA A 180 -4.60 13.25 11.47
C ALA A 180 -3.77 12.53 10.40
N VAL A 181 -4.03 11.26 10.15
CA VAL A 181 -3.49 10.56 8.98
C VAL A 181 -4.28 11.01 7.76
N VAL A 182 -3.60 11.53 6.74
CA VAL A 182 -4.25 12.06 5.53
C VAL A 182 -3.75 11.43 4.24
N GLU A 183 -2.59 10.80 4.27
CA GLU A 183 -2.00 10.17 3.09
C GLU A 183 -1.27 8.89 3.46
N MET A 184 -1.29 7.92 2.56
CA MET A 184 -0.45 6.74 2.65
C MET A 184 -0.04 6.24 1.27
N VAL A 185 1.15 5.68 1.18
CA VAL A 185 1.61 4.91 0.03
C VAL A 185 2.27 3.64 0.54
N ARG A 186 1.89 2.51 -0.04
CA ARG A 186 2.50 1.21 0.21
C ARG A 186 2.93 0.60 -1.10
N PHE A 187 4.20 0.22 -1.19
CA PHE A 187 4.76 -0.52 -2.30
C PHE A 187 5.30 -1.84 -1.81
N GLU A 188 5.01 -2.90 -2.56
CA GLU A 188 5.53 -4.23 -2.31
C GLU A 188 6.23 -4.77 -3.55
N VAL A 189 7.40 -5.39 -3.36
CA VAL A 189 8.16 -6.02 -4.44
C VAL A 189 7.36 -7.17 -5.03
N GLY A 190 7.19 -7.15 -6.36
CA GLY A 190 6.42 -8.16 -7.07
C GLY A 190 4.90 -7.97 -7.04
N GLU A 191 4.41 -6.87 -6.48
CA GLU A 191 2.98 -6.54 -6.47
C GLU A 191 2.43 -6.49 -7.91
N GLY A 192 1.31 -7.22 -8.15
CA GLY A 192 0.64 -7.30 -9.45
C GLY A 192 1.38 -8.08 -10.54
N ILE A 193 2.45 -8.80 -10.20
CA ILE A 193 3.03 -9.81 -11.06
C ILE A 193 2.28 -11.11 -10.80
N GLU A 194 1.63 -11.66 -11.84
CA GLU A 194 1.08 -13.01 -11.77
C GLU A 194 2.23 -13.98 -11.49
N LYS A 195 2.18 -14.63 -10.33
CA LYS A 195 3.07 -15.78 -10.07
C LYS A 195 2.65 -16.86 -11.04
N LYS A 196 3.53 -17.21 -11.99
CA LYS A 196 3.38 -18.48 -12.70
C LYS A 196 3.39 -19.57 -11.62
N GLU A 197 2.28 -20.28 -11.47
CA GLU A 197 2.29 -21.55 -10.74
C GLU A 197 3.14 -22.51 -11.59
N GLU A 198 4.41 -22.59 -11.25
CA GLU A 198 5.28 -23.63 -11.77
C GLU A 198 4.83 -24.95 -11.13
N ASP A 199 4.05 -25.72 -11.86
CA ASP A 199 3.75 -27.09 -11.46
C ASP A 199 5.02 -27.93 -11.70
N PHE A 200 5.89 -27.88 -10.71
CA PHE A 200 7.16 -28.59 -10.72
C PHE A 200 6.97 -30.11 -10.95
N ALA A 201 5.84 -30.65 -10.51
CA ALA A 201 5.49 -32.06 -10.76
C ALA A 201 5.17 -32.32 -12.23
N ALA A 202 4.46 -31.41 -12.90
CA ALA A 202 4.19 -31.49 -14.34
C ALA A 202 5.46 -31.27 -15.18
N GLU A 203 6.35 -30.33 -14.78
CA GLU A 203 7.65 -30.13 -15.45
C GLU A 203 8.56 -31.38 -15.36
N VAL A 204 8.68 -31.97 -14.18
CA VAL A 204 9.46 -33.19 -13.97
C VAL A 204 8.84 -34.34 -14.75
N ALA A 205 7.51 -34.47 -14.76
CA ALA A 205 6.83 -35.50 -15.56
C ALA A 205 7.06 -35.33 -17.07
N ALA A 206 7.03 -34.09 -17.57
CA ALA A 206 7.31 -33.77 -18.97
C ALA A 206 8.78 -34.06 -19.35
N GLN A 207 9.73 -33.76 -18.47
CA GLN A 207 11.15 -34.10 -18.69
C GLN A 207 11.41 -35.61 -18.66
N MET A 208 10.69 -36.36 -17.83
CA MET A 208 10.79 -37.83 -17.77
C MET A 208 10.11 -38.52 -18.95
N ALA A 209 9.06 -37.92 -19.52
CA ALA A 209 8.35 -38.47 -20.69
C ALA A 209 9.05 -38.16 -22.03
N GLY A 210 9.99 -37.22 -22.07
CA GLY A 210 10.75 -36.79 -23.24
C GLY A 210 12.10 -37.52 -23.43
N LYS A 211 12.32 -38.66 -22.77
CA LYS A 211 13.48 -39.54 -22.97
C LYS A 211 13.09 -40.78 -23.76
#